data_6f5c23700d379543b8bd0b392e46c274
#
_entry.id   6f5c23700d379543b8bd0b392e46c274
#
_cell.length_a   1.000
_cell.length_b   1.000
_cell.length_c   1.000
_cell.angle_alpha   90.00
_cell.angle_beta   90.00
_cell.angle_gamma   90.00
#
_symmetry.space_group_name_H-M   'P 1'
#
loop_
_entity.id
_entity.type
_entity.pdbx_description
1 polymer ?
#
loop_
_entity_poly.entity_id
_entity_poly.type
_entity_poly.pdbx_seq_one_letter_code
_entity_poly.pdbx_strand_id
1 'polypeptide(L)'
;MIELNASDERNAAAIRRAATQGSQHISLDQFSEGGVTSGKTVILLDEVDHLSGGFAKISDDRVDNAVLPGNEGPVLKGDSGGKGELLNLLNLTQQPIIMTCNNPMRLWGRGRSWKRNRDRLLMKAELINFNRVGKLHLRRVAHRVLDAESRSMDPEALEALIDGNPGDLRALVRDLQSVCALREGHIVISDVEDMASIAERDSQIDV
;
A
#
# COMPACT_ATOMS: atom_id res chain seq x y z
N MET A 1 6.12 -2.12 -14.53
CA MET A 1 6.13 -1.90 -13.07
C MET A 1 6.30 -3.25 -12.39
N ILE A 2 7.12 -3.32 -11.36
CA ILE A 2 7.27 -4.49 -10.49
C ILE A 2 6.71 -4.11 -9.14
N GLU A 3 5.82 -4.94 -8.61
CA GLU A 3 5.15 -4.71 -7.34
C GLU A 3 5.52 -5.81 -6.35
N LEU A 4 5.87 -5.40 -5.12
CA LEU A 4 6.10 -6.27 -3.98
C LEU A 4 5.28 -5.76 -2.81
N ASN A 5 4.42 -6.63 -2.27
CA ASN A 5 3.69 -6.34 -1.05
C ASN A 5 4.49 -6.83 0.16
N ALA A 6 4.97 -5.89 0.99
CA ALA A 6 5.75 -6.23 2.18
C ALA A 6 4.92 -6.85 3.31
N SER A 7 3.60 -6.92 3.19
CA SER A 7 2.76 -7.71 4.10
C SER A 7 2.92 -9.22 3.87
N ASP A 8 3.11 -9.62 2.61
CA ASP A 8 3.21 -11.02 2.22
C ASP A 8 4.66 -11.51 2.27
N GLU A 9 5.57 -10.70 1.75
CA GLU A 9 7.00 -11.03 1.66
C GLU A 9 7.85 -9.98 2.40
N ARG A 10 8.27 -10.27 3.65
CA ARG A 10 8.89 -9.30 4.59
C ARG A 10 10.40 -9.42 4.72
N ASN A 11 11.03 -10.38 4.05
CA ASN A 11 12.43 -10.72 4.26
C ASN A 11 13.38 -10.09 3.22
N ALA A 12 14.67 -10.14 3.48
CA ALA A 12 15.70 -9.58 2.62
C ALA A 12 15.73 -10.23 1.23
N ALA A 13 15.45 -11.55 1.12
CA ALA A 13 15.48 -12.25 -0.16
C ALA A 13 14.36 -11.77 -1.11
N ALA A 14 13.17 -11.48 -0.57
CA ALA A 14 12.07 -10.93 -1.35
C ALA A 14 12.41 -9.56 -1.94
N ILE A 15 12.95 -8.65 -1.12
CA ILE A 15 13.39 -7.33 -1.57
C ILE A 15 14.47 -7.46 -2.65
N ARG A 16 15.45 -8.37 -2.47
CA ARG A 16 16.51 -8.58 -3.46
C ARG A 16 16.00 -9.17 -4.77
N ARG A 17 15.05 -10.12 -4.73
CA ARG A 17 14.39 -10.63 -5.93
C ARG A 17 13.70 -9.52 -6.72
N ALA A 18 12.91 -8.67 -6.04
CA ALA A 18 12.27 -7.53 -6.69
C ALA A 18 13.28 -6.57 -7.34
N ALA A 19 14.40 -6.29 -6.65
CA ALA A 19 15.49 -5.48 -7.18
C ALA A 19 16.13 -6.11 -8.43
N THR A 20 16.42 -7.43 -8.40
CA THR A 20 17.01 -8.16 -9.50
C THR A 20 16.07 -8.22 -10.70
N GLN A 21 14.79 -8.49 -10.48
CA GLN A 21 13.78 -8.44 -11.54
C GLN A 21 13.69 -7.04 -12.16
N GLY A 22 13.70 -5.99 -11.33
CA GLY A 22 13.70 -4.60 -11.80
C GLY A 22 14.89 -4.26 -12.69
N SER A 23 16.06 -4.82 -12.41
CA SER A 23 17.27 -4.60 -13.19
C SER A 23 17.33 -5.44 -14.49
N GLN A 24 16.65 -6.59 -14.52
CA GLN A 24 16.69 -7.54 -15.65
C GLN A 24 15.56 -7.28 -16.68
N HIS A 25 14.49 -6.60 -16.31
CA HIS A 25 13.43 -6.22 -17.24
C HIS A 25 13.88 -5.04 -18.11
N ILE A 26 14.67 -5.35 -19.12
CA ILE A 26 14.83 -4.49 -20.30
C ILE A 26 13.55 -4.68 -21.12
N SER A 27 12.76 -3.63 -21.30
CA SER A 27 11.55 -3.69 -22.12
C SER A 27 11.95 -4.11 -23.55
N LEU A 28 11.24 -5.09 -24.12
CA LEU A 28 11.41 -5.48 -25.52
C LEU A 28 11.21 -4.30 -26.50
N ASP A 29 10.49 -3.26 -26.08
CA ASP A 29 10.32 -2.01 -26.82
C ASP A 29 11.65 -1.25 -27.05
N GLN A 30 12.70 -1.57 -26.32
CA GLN A 30 14.04 -1.01 -26.56
C GLN A 30 14.72 -1.59 -27.80
N PHE A 31 14.19 -2.69 -28.37
CA PHE A 31 14.69 -3.32 -29.59
C PHE A 31 13.92 -2.93 -30.86
N SER A 32 12.83 -2.16 -30.74
CA SER A 32 12.13 -1.65 -31.92
C SER A 32 12.90 -0.48 -32.53
N GLU A 33 13.29 -0.62 -33.76
CA GLU A 33 13.99 0.38 -34.54
C GLU A 33 13.18 1.69 -34.58
N GLY A 34 13.68 2.72 -33.91
CA GLY A 34 13.24 4.10 -34.14
C GLY A 34 12.73 4.91 -32.95
N GLY A 35 12.72 4.40 -31.74
CA GLY A 35 12.21 5.19 -30.60
C GLY A 35 12.94 4.92 -29.27
N VAL A 36 13.95 5.73 -28.97
CA VAL A 36 14.63 5.72 -27.67
C VAL A 36 13.72 6.35 -26.62
N THR A 37 12.69 5.66 -26.19
CA THR A 37 12.12 5.88 -24.88
C THR A 37 12.66 4.79 -23.97
N SER A 38 13.80 5.08 -23.34
CA SER A 38 14.35 4.28 -22.25
C SER A 38 13.32 4.26 -21.11
N GLY A 39 12.35 3.34 -21.21
CA GLY A 39 11.34 3.13 -20.20
C GLY A 39 12.01 2.63 -18.92
N LYS A 40 12.06 3.47 -17.89
CA LYS A 40 12.51 3.04 -16.55
C LYS A 40 11.48 2.09 -15.95
N THR A 41 11.96 0.98 -15.38
CA THR A 41 11.11 0.10 -14.58
C THR A 41 10.88 0.74 -13.23
N VAL A 42 9.61 0.95 -12.86
CA VAL A 42 9.25 1.43 -11.53
C VAL A 42 9.10 0.23 -10.59
N ILE A 43 9.74 0.29 -9.44
CA ILE A 43 9.61 -0.69 -8.36
C ILE A 43 8.64 -0.11 -7.33
N LEU A 44 7.51 -0.78 -7.12
CA LEU A 44 6.55 -0.44 -6.07
C LEU A 44 6.74 -1.40 -4.89
N LEU A 45 7.03 -0.86 -3.73
CA LEU A 45 7.09 -1.59 -2.46
C LEU A 45 5.91 -1.14 -1.60
N ASP A 46 4.88 -1.95 -1.56
CA ASP A 46 3.67 -1.64 -0.80
C ASP A 46 3.82 -2.05 0.67
N GLU A 47 3.31 -1.22 1.58
CA GLU A 47 3.28 -1.45 3.03
C GLU A 47 4.66 -1.74 3.67
N VAL A 48 5.70 -0.97 3.31
CA VAL A 48 7.08 -1.17 3.82
C VAL A 48 7.23 -1.12 5.35
N ASP A 49 6.25 -0.63 6.08
CA ASP A 49 6.21 -0.70 7.54
C ASP A 49 5.95 -2.11 8.07
N HIS A 50 5.54 -3.04 7.21
CA HIS A 50 5.42 -4.47 7.54
C HIS A 50 6.74 -5.22 7.37
N LEU A 51 7.76 -4.62 6.76
CA LEU A 51 9.09 -5.21 6.70
C LEU A 51 9.64 -5.45 8.11
N SER A 52 10.22 -6.64 8.29
CA SER A 52 10.73 -7.07 9.59
C SER A 52 12.23 -6.90 9.73
N GLY A 53 12.68 -7.07 10.96
CA GLY A 53 14.09 -6.95 11.32
C GLY A 53 14.54 -5.52 11.54
N GLY A 54 15.83 -5.38 11.80
CA GLY A 54 16.53 -4.10 11.97
C GLY A 54 17.13 -3.60 10.65
N PHE A 55 17.68 -2.39 10.70
CA PHE A 55 18.44 -1.80 9.58
C PHE A 55 19.88 -2.31 9.46
N ALA A 56 20.25 -3.36 10.18
CA ALA A 56 21.51 -4.03 10.00
C ALA A 56 21.51 -4.84 8.70
N LYS A 57 22.56 -4.70 7.90
CA LYS A 57 22.75 -5.50 6.69
C LYS A 57 22.94 -6.97 7.04
N ILE A 58 22.23 -7.87 6.36
CA ILE A 58 22.54 -9.31 6.37
C ILE A 58 23.65 -9.52 5.35
N SER A 59 24.50 -10.54 5.55
CA SER A 59 25.56 -10.86 4.59
C SER A 59 24.96 -11.22 3.23
N ASP A 60 25.61 -10.76 2.17
CA ASP A 60 25.15 -10.97 0.81
C ASP A 60 25.02 -12.46 0.50
N ASP A 61 26.00 -13.28 0.89
CA ASP A 61 25.97 -14.74 0.71
C ASP A 61 24.70 -15.40 1.28
N ARG A 62 24.21 -14.94 2.45
CA ARG A 62 22.98 -15.47 3.05
C ARG A 62 21.73 -15.07 2.30
N VAL A 63 21.71 -13.88 1.76
CA VAL A 63 20.56 -13.39 0.97
C VAL A 63 20.57 -14.04 -0.39
N ASP A 64 21.70 -14.11 -1.07
CA ASP A 64 21.84 -14.70 -2.39
C ASP A 64 21.53 -16.20 -2.38
N ASN A 65 21.98 -16.93 -1.36
CA ASN A 65 21.63 -18.34 -1.18
C ASN A 65 20.12 -18.56 -0.97
N ALA A 66 19.42 -17.61 -0.36
CA ALA A 66 17.97 -17.68 -0.17
C ALA A 66 17.17 -17.30 -1.45
N VAL A 67 17.81 -16.64 -2.42
CA VAL A 67 17.19 -16.25 -3.71
C VAL A 67 17.31 -17.35 -4.76
N LEU A 68 18.36 -18.18 -4.70
CA LEU A 68 18.64 -19.22 -5.69
C LEU A 68 17.60 -20.34 -5.62
N PRO A 69 16.93 -20.70 -6.74
CA PRO A 69 15.98 -21.79 -6.78
C PRO A 69 16.71 -23.14 -6.55
N GLY A 70 16.15 -23.98 -5.67
CA GLY A 70 16.66 -25.33 -5.41
C GLY A 70 17.81 -25.42 -4.41
N ASN A 71 18.17 -24.34 -3.75
CA ASN A 71 19.19 -24.35 -2.73
C ASN A 71 18.60 -24.73 -1.37
N GLU A 72 19.00 -25.89 -0.81
CA GLU A 72 18.64 -26.35 0.54
C GLU A 72 19.43 -25.62 1.65
N GLY A 73 20.08 -24.51 1.32
CA GLY A 73 20.78 -23.67 2.28
C GLY A 73 19.88 -23.16 3.40
N PRO A 74 20.44 -22.57 4.46
CA PRO A 74 19.67 -22.05 5.58
C PRO A 74 18.72 -20.96 5.08
N VAL A 75 17.48 -21.35 4.87
CA VAL A 75 16.37 -20.43 4.56
C VAL A 75 16.42 -19.31 5.58
N LEU A 76 16.39 -18.06 5.10
CA LEU A 76 16.21 -16.93 5.98
C LEU A 76 14.88 -17.16 6.71
N LYS A 77 14.97 -17.68 7.93
CA LYS A 77 13.79 -17.99 8.74
C LYS A 77 13.02 -16.70 8.99
N GLY A 78 11.79 -16.68 8.50
CA GLY A 78 10.87 -15.60 8.72
C GLY A 78 11.35 -14.26 8.13
N ASP A 79 10.96 -13.23 8.76
CA ASP A 79 11.05 -11.83 8.36
C ASP A 79 12.45 -11.20 8.53
N SER A 80 13.56 -11.92 8.43
CA SER A 80 14.84 -11.35 8.78
C SER A 80 15.41 -10.42 7.71
N GLY A 81 15.80 -9.22 8.13
CA GLY A 81 16.61 -8.30 7.36
C GLY A 81 15.93 -7.48 6.27
N GLY A 82 14.61 -7.52 6.16
CA GLY A 82 13.89 -6.77 5.13
C GLY A 82 14.21 -5.27 5.13
N LYS A 83 14.25 -4.63 6.30
CA LYS A 83 14.59 -3.19 6.41
C LYS A 83 16.04 -2.89 6.04
N GLY A 84 16.97 -3.79 6.36
CA GLY A 84 18.37 -3.67 5.99
C GLY A 84 18.55 -3.76 4.48
N GLU A 85 17.88 -4.71 3.85
CA GLU A 85 17.92 -4.88 2.40
C GLU A 85 17.18 -3.77 1.64
N LEU A 86 16.08 -3.24 2.18
CA LEU A 86 15.45 -2.04 1.64
C LEU A 86 16.45 -0.87 1.54
N LEU A 87 17.20 -0.62 2.61
CA LEU A 87 18.20 0.44 2.60
C LEU A 87 19.34 0.14 1.62
N ASN A 88 19.74 -1.12 1.47
CA ASN A 88 20.71 -1.55 0.49
C ASN A 88 20.20 -1.30 -0.94
N LEU A 89 18.95 -1.69 -1.22
CA LEU A 89 18.30 -1.44 -2.51
C LEU A 89 18.26 0.06 -2.84
N LEU A 90 17.85 0.92 -1.91
CA LEU A 90 17.83 2.38 -2.09
C LEU A 90 19.21 2.98 -2.38
N ASN A 91 20.29 2.34 -1.94
CA ASN A 91 21.64 2.79 -2.24
C ASN A 91 22.16 2.33 -3.61
N LEU A 92 21.71 1.19 -4.09
CA LEU A 92 22.29 0.53 -5.28
C LEU A 92 21.43 0.71 -6.55
N THR A 93 20.13 0.89 -6.40
CA THR A 93 19.23 0.95 -7.55
C THR A 93 19.42 2.22 -8.37
N GLN A 94 19.26 2.06 -9.69
CA GLN A 94 19.11 3.15 -10.65
C GLN A 94 17.65 3.30 -11.12
N GLN A 95 16.78 2.42 -10.65
CA GLN A 95 15.36 2.43 -10.99
C GLN A 95 14.58 3.27 -9.97
N PRO A 96 13.54 4.00 -10.38
CA PRO A 96 12.68 4.71 -9.46
C PRO A 96 11.93 3.72 -8.55
N ILE A 97 11.92 4.03 -7.25
CA ILE A 97 11.21 3.25 -6.24
C ILE A 97 10.09 4.11 -5.65
N ILE A 98 8.90 3.52 -5.57
CA ILE A 98 7.77 4.07 -4.82
C ILE A 98 7.54 3.16 -3.61
N MET A 99 7.43 3.75 -2.43
CA MET A 99 7.17 3.02 -1.19
C MET A 99 5.91 3.56 -0.55
N THR A 100 4.98 2.68 -0.16
CA THR A 100 3.85 3.08 0.68
C THR A 100 4.10 2.67 2.12
N CYS A 101 3.59 3.45 3.06
CA CYS A 101 3.79 3.23 4.49
C CYS A 101 2.60 3.79 5.27
N ASN A 102 1.89 2.95 6.02
CA ASN A 102 0.77 3.36 6.85
C ASN A 102 1.23 3.82 8.24
N ASN A 103 2.26 3.19 8.80
CA ASN A 103 2.79 3.51 10.12
C ASN A 103 4.31 3.70 10.11
N PRO A 104 4.79 4.93 9.90
CA PRO A 104 6.22 5.22 9.83
C PRO A 104 7.02 4.79 11.07
N MET A 105 6.40 4.78 12.25
CA MET A 105 7.07 4.34 13.48
C MET A 105 7.33 2.83 13.50
N ARG A 106 6.55 2.02 12.78
CA ARG A 106 6.85 0.60 12.57
C ARG A 106 8.05 0.44 11.64
N LEU A 107 8.15 1.27 10.59
CA LEU A 107 9.29 1.25 9.67
C LEU A 107 10.57 1.69 10.38
N TRP A 108 10.58 2.85 11.00
CA TRP A 108 11.79 3.41 11.63
C TRP A 108 12.19 2.72 12.95
N GLY A 109 11.23 2.06 13.61
CA GLY A 109 11.38 1.46 14.95
C GLY A 109 11.11 2.47 16.06
N ARG A 110 10.83 1.94 17.27
CA ARG A 110 10.48 2.75 18.47
C ARG A 110 11.65 2.96 19.42
N GLY A 111 12.79 2.29 19.19
CA GLY A 111 13.97 2.36 20.06
C GLY A 111 14.78 3.64 19.87
N ARG A 112 15.88 3.80 20.64
CA ARG A 112 16.73 5.00 20.61
C ARG A 112 17.29 5.36 19.23
N SER A 113 17.32 4.42 18.29
CA SER A 113 17.87 4.60 16.94
C SER A 113 16.85 5.09 15.91
N TRP A 114 15.58 5.34 16.27
CA TRP A 114 14.52 5.65 15.32
C TRP A 114 14.84 6.91 14.47
N LYS A 115 15.39 7.96 15.07
CA LYS A 115 15.79 9.18 14.35
C LYS A 115 16.85 8.87 13.30
N ARG A 116 17.90 8.13 13.68
CA ARG A 116 18.97 7.74 12.76
C ARG A 116 18.44 6.86 11.61
N ASN A 117 17.52 5.94 11.90
CA ASN A 117 16.92 5.08 10.88
C ASN A 117 16.07 5.89 9.90
N ARG A 118 15.23 6.78 10.42
CA ARG A 118 14.47 7.74 9.61
C ARG A 118 15.38 8.56 8.70
N ASP A 119 16.40 9.17 9.28
CA ASP A 119 17.28 10.07 8.54
C ASP A 119 18.04 9.32 7.43
N ARG A 120 18.45 8.07 7.67
CA ARG A 120 19.08 7.22 6.65
C ARG A 120 18.16 6.94 5.47
N LEU A 121 16.87 6.73 5.70
CA LEU A 121 15.88 6.53 4.64
C LEU A 121 15.60 7.85 3.90
N LEU A 122 15.36 8.92 4.63
CA LEU A 122 15.01 10.22 4.05
C LEU A 122 16.19 10.91 3.33
N MET A 123 17.43 10.47 3.55
CA MET A 123 18.57 10.87 2.71
C MET A 123 18.47 10.33 1.28
N LYS A 124 17.65 9.29 1.04
CA LYS A 124 17.52 8.57 -0.23
C LYS A 124 16.13 8.62 -0.84
N ALA A 125 15.14 9.05 -0.06
CA ALA A 125 13.74 9.08 -0.49
C ALA A 125 13.06 10.37 -0.02
N GLU A 126 12.19 10.91 -0.84
CA GLU A 126 11.31 12.01 -0.50
C GLU A 126 10.07 11.48 0.22
N LEU A 127 9.67 12.13 1.31
CA LEU A 127 8.48 11.78 2.06
C LEU A 127 7.28 12.61 1.59
N ILE A 128 6.30 11.93 1.03
CA ILE A 128 5.02 12.53 0.64
C ILE A 128 3.96 12.09 1.66
N ASN A 129 3.39 13.05 2.38
CA ASN A 129 2.36 12.78 3.38
C ASN A 129 0.96 12.86 2.77
N PHE A 130 0.18 11.79 2.93
CA PHE A 130 -1.24 11.76 2.63
C PHE A 130 -2.02 11.91 3.94
N ASN A 131 -2.69 13.03 4.11
CA ASN A 131 -3.54 13.28 5.27
C ASN A 131 -4.94 12.70 5.04
N ARG A 132 -5.69 12.52 6.14
CA ARG A 132 -7.11 12.15 6.06
C ARG A 132 -7.88 13.16 5.22
N VAL A 133 -8.82 12.67 4.44
CA VAL A 133 -9.61 13.48 3.52
C VAL A 133 -10.60 14.33 4.32
N GLY A 134 -10.66 15.65 4.05
CA GLY A 134 -11.62 16.54 4.69
C GLY A 134 -13.06 16.28 4.22
N LYS A 135 -14.04 16.58 5.07
CA LYS A 135 -15.49 16.37 4.83
C LYS A 135 -15.98 16.91 3.48
N LEU A 136 -15.50 18.09 3.08
CA LEU A 136 -15.86 18.70 1.78
C LEU A 136 -15.41 17.83 0.59
N HIS A 137 -14.23 17.22 0.69
CA HIS A 137 -13.71 16.35 -0.37
C HIS A 137 -14.43 15.00 -0.40
N LEU A 138 -14.76 14.44 0.78
CA LEU A 138 -15.60 13.23 0.87
C LEU A 138 -16.94 13.44 0.17
N ARG A 139 -17.62 14.57 0.45
CA ARG A 139 -18.87 14.94 -0.20
C ARG A 139 -18.74 15.04 -1.72
N ARG A 140 -17.68 15.70 -2.20
CA ARG A 140 -17.41 15.83 -3.64
C ARG A 140 -17.20 14.47 -4.32
N VAL A 141 -16.48 13.57 -3.69
CA VAL A 141 -16.27 12.22 -4.24
C VAL A 141 -17.57 11.43 -4.22
N ALA A 142 -18.34 11.49 -3.13
CA ALA A 142 -19.63 10.81 -3.04
C ALA A 142 -20.59 11.24 -4.16
N HIS A 143 -20.73 12.55 -4.40
CA HIS A 143 -21.55 13.06 -5.51
C HIS A 143 -21.06 12.53 -6.87
N ARG A 144 -19.74 12.55 -7.11
CA ARG A 144 -19.20 12.03 -8.38
C ARG A 144 -19.49 10.54 -8.57
N VAL A 145 -19.46 9.75 -7.51
CA VAL A 145 -19.81 8.32 -7.57
C VAL A 145 -21.29 8.14 -7.84
N LEU A 146 -22.16 8.84 -7.11
CA LEU A 146 -23.61 8.79 -7.31
C LEU A 146 -24.01 9.21 -8.73
N ASP A 147 -23.44 10.30 -9.24
CA ASP A 147 -23.66 10.78 -10.61
C ASP A 147 -23.21 9.75 -11.65
N ALA A 148 -22.03 9.15 -11.49
CA ALA A 148 -21.49 8.14 -12.41
C ALA A 148 -22.35 6.87 -12.44
N GLU A 149 -22.91 6.47 -11.30
CA GLU A 149 -23.78 5.31 -11.15
C GLU A 149 -25.27 5.64 -11.44
N SER A 150 -25.56 6.89 -11.84
CA SER A 150 -26.94 7.37 -12.08
C SER A 150 -27.87 7.15 -10.88
N ARG A 151 -27.34 7.38 -9.69
CA ARG A 151 -28.05 7.22 -8.41
C ARG A 151 -28.32 8.59 -7.78
N SER A 152 -29.40 8.66 -7.02
CA SER A 152 -29.77 9.86 -6.25
C SER A 152 -29.94 9.52 -4.77
N MET A 153 -29.58 10.47 -3.92
CA MET A 153 -29.59 10.30 -2.46
C MET A 153 -30.01 11.61 -1.79
N ASP A 154 -30.78 11.50 -0.72
CA ASP A 154 -31.10 12.65 0.11
C ASP A 154 -29.85 13.26 0.74
N PRO A 155 -29.77 14.59 0.86
CA PRO A 155 -28.63 15.24 1.50
C PRO A 155 -28.36 14.75 2.93
N GLU A 156 -29.40 14.46 3.71
CA GLU A 156 -29.28 13.94 5.08
C GLU A 156 -28.68 12.53 5.10
N ALA A 157 -29.09 11.66 4.18
CA ALA A 157 -28.51 10.32 4.04
C ALA A 157 -27.02 10.38 3.67
N LEU A 158 -26.65 11.27 2.75
CA LEU A 158 -25.28 11.49 2.36
C LEU A 158 -24.42 12.01 3.51
N GLU A 159 -24.93 12.97 4.28
CA GLU A 159 -24.20 13.50 5.44
C GLU A 159 -24.03 12.44 6.52
N ALA A 160 -25.00 11.56 6.76
CA ALA A 160 -24.90 10.46 7.70
C ALA A 160 -23.79 9.48 7.30
N LEU A 161 -23.68 9.12 6.02
CA LEU A 161 -22.58 8.27 5.52
C LEU A 161 -21.22 8.96 5.67
N ILE A 162 -21.12 10.25 5.40
CA ILE A 162 -19.87 11.00 5.53
C ILE A 162 -19.46 11.12 7.00
N ASP A 163 -20.40 11.33 7.91
CA ASP A 163 -20.14 11.44 9.35
C ASP A 163 -19.79 10.08 9.97
N GLY A 164 -20.31 8.99 9.42
CA GLY A 164 -19.91 7.63 9.79
C GLY A 164 -18.48 7.26 9.34
N ASN A 165 -17.92 7.97 8.34
CA ASN A 165 -16.63 7.66 7.73
C ASN A 165 -15.62 8.84 7.78
N PRO A 166 -15.28 9.38 8.96
CA PRO A 166 -14.51 10.61 9.08
C PRO A 166 -13.10 10.47 8.50
N GLY A 167 -12.89 11.04 7.30
CA GLY A 167 -11.61 11.06 6.60
C GLY A 167 -11.23 9.75 5.91
N ASP A 168 -12.09 8.74 5.91
CA ASP A 168 -11.86 7.45 5.25
C ASP A 168 -12.68 7.35 3.94
N LEU A 169 -12.00 7.68 2.84
CA LEU A 169 -12.61 7.65 1.52
C LEU A 169 -12.98 6.22 1.06
N ARG A 170 -12.16 5.23 1.42
CA ARG A 170 -12.40 3.82 1.03
C ARG A 170 -13.64 3.29 1.74
N ALA A 171 -13.77 3.53 3.02
CA ALA A 171 -14.95 3.14 3.79
C ALA A 171 -16.20 3.84 3.24
N LEU A 172 -16.15 5.15 2.99
CA LEU A 172 -17.29 5.88 2.40
C LEU A 172 -17.73 5.30 1.05
N VAL A 173 -16.81 5.00 0.14
CA VAL A 173 -17.17 4.44 -1.18
C VAL A 173 -17.76 3.04 -1.04
N ARG A 174 -17.24 2.23 -0.12
CA ARG A 174 -17.79 0.90 0.17
C ARG A 174 -19.20 0.99 0.76
N ASP A 175 -19.45 1.90 1.68
CA ASP A 175 -20.76 2.08 2.27
C ASP A 175 -21.77 2.64 1.26
N LEU A 176 -21.35 3.56 0.37
CA LEU A 176 -22.15 3.98 -0.78
C LEU A 176 -22.53 2.81 -1.68
N GLN A 177 -21.56 1.95 -2.00
CA GLN A 177 -21.84 0.75 -2.80
C GLN A 177 -22.85 -0.17 -2.11
N SER A 178 -22.70 -0.39 -0.81
CA SER A 178 -23.59 -1.25 -0.03
C SER A 178 -25.02 -0.73 -0.01
N VAL A 179 -25.22 0.57 0.29
CA VAL A 179 -26.56 1.16 0.34
C VAL A 179 -27.21 1.21 -1.04
N CYS A 180 -26.43 1.45 -2.09
CA CYS A 180 -26.92 1.42 -3.48
C CYS A 180 -27.32 0.01 -3.94
N ALA A 181 -26.70 -1.04 -3.39
CA ALA A 181 -27.04 -2.42 -3.70
C ALA A 181 -28.30 -2.90 -2.96
N LEU A 182 -28.58 -2.36 -1.78
CA LEU A 182 -29.77 -2.71 -0.99
C LEU A 182 -31.06 -2.12 -1.57
N ARG A 183 -31.00 -1.01 -2.29
CA ARG A 183 -32.17 -0.32 -2.80
C ARG A 183 -32.01 0.13 -4.24
N GLU A 184 -33.03 -0.14 -5.05
CA GLU A 184 -33.17 0.44 -6.38
C GLU A 184 -33.88 1.79 -6.29
N GLY A 185 -33.32 2.84 -6.93
CA GLY A 185 -33.90 4.17 -7.00
C GLY A 185 -33.28 5.19 -6.07
N HIS A 186 -34.10 6.09 -5.54
CA HIS A 186 -33.66 7.18 -4.66
C HIS A 186 -33.41 6.68 -3.23
N ILE A 187 -32.28 7.08 -2.65
CA ILE A 187 -31.80 6.63 -1.33
C ILE A 187 -32.17 7.67 -0.29
N VAL A 188 -32.81 7.24 0.80
CA VAL A 188 -33.24 8.06 1.92
C VAL A 188 -32.49 7.69 3.20
N ILE A 189 -32.62 8.49 4.25
CA ILE A 189 -31.89 8.29 5.51
C ILE A 189 -32.13 6.92 6.15
N SER A 190 -33.36 6.39 6.10
CA SER A 190 -33.69 5.08 6.64
C SER A 190 -32.91 3.93 5.99
N ASP A 191 -32.54 4.05 4.71
CA ASP A 191 -31.76 3.03 4.01
C ASP A 191 -30.34 2.95 4.57
N VAL A 192 -29.78 4.09 4.98
CA VAL A 192 -28.46 4.18 5.63
C VAL A 192 -28.51 3.61 7.06
N GLU A 193 -29.58 3.89 7.81
CA GLU A 193 -29.78 3.35 9.15
C GLU A 193 -29.97 1.82 9.13
N ASP A 194 -30.73 1.31 8.18
CA ASP A 194 -30.93 -0.13 7.97
C ASP A 194 -29.59 -0.83 7.65
N MET A 195 -28.76 -0.25 6.74
CA MET A 195 -27.44 -0.76 6.43
C MET A 195 -26.55 -0.81 7.68
N ALA A 196 -26.53 0.25 8.48
CA ALA A 196 -25.74 0.31 9.72
C ALA A 196 -26.19 -0.77 10.71
N SER A 197 -27.50 -1.00 10.87
CA SER A 197 -28.06 -2.02 11.74
C SER A 197 -27.71 -3.45 11.32
N ILE A 198 -27.59 -3.72 10.01
CA ILE A 198 -27.16 -5.01 9.47
C ILE A 198 -25.68 -5.23 9.81
N ALA A 199 -24.83 -4.23 9.56
CA ALA A 199 -23.41 -4.33 9.85
C ALA A 199 -23.09 -4.55 11.34
N GLU A 200 -23.86 -3.96 12.25
CA GLU A 200 -23.75 -4.21 13.68
C GLU A 200 -24.12 -5.63 14.08
N ARG A 201 -25.17 -6.21 13.49
CA ARG A 201 -25.58 -7.60 13.75
C ARG A 201 -24.53 -8.61 13.27
N ASP A 202 -23.97 -8.39 12.08
CA ASP A 202 -22.95 -9.28 11.54
C ASP A 202 -21.67 -9.23 12.40
N SER A 203 -21.28 -8.06 12.90
CA SER A 203 -20.14 -7.93 13.81
C SER A 203 -20.31 -8.61 15.17
N GLN A 204 -21.55 -8.89 15.61
CA GLN A 204 -21.87 -9.59 16.86
C GLN A 204 -21.91 -11.11 16.71
N ILE A 205 -21.99 -11.63 15.48
CA ILE A 205 -22.03 -13.06 15.19
C ILE A 205 -20.62 -13.66 15.12
N ASP A 206 -19.62 -12.84 14.84
CA ASP A 206 -18.20 -13.26 14.70
C ASP A 206 -17.39 -13.24 16.03
N VAL A 207 -18.04 -13.26 17.19
CA VAL A 207 -17.43 -13.36 18.53
C VAL A 207 -17.72 -14.74 19.17
#